data_12a6b2a9ff8cfae4a56bf7b64930a657
#
_entry.id   12a6b2a9ff8cfae4a56bf7b64930a657
#
_cell.length_a   1.000
_cell.length_b   1.000
_cell.length_c   1.000
_cell.angle_alpha   90.00
_cell.angle_beta   90.00
_cell.angle_gamma   90.00
#
_symmetry.space_group_name_H-M   'P 1'
#
loop_
_entity.id
_entity.type
_entity.pdbx_description
1 polymer ?
#
loop_
_entity_poly.entity_id
_entity_poly.type
_entity_poly.pdbx_seq_one_letter_code
_entity_poly.pdbx_strand_id
1 'polypeptide(L)'
;DPSTVTAVVNVGDDVVLHGLHISPDLDTCTYTLAGAIDPERGWGLVDETWQAMTELGRYGGDNWFGLGDRDLGTHLFRTARLDTGASLTSITAEIATAWGLSCKLLPVTNQRVETRVTLTDGSEIGFQEYFVRLAHSVEVTGVRFDGANTSTVSREALDAIENADGLVIA
;
A
#
# COMPACT_ATOMS: atom_id res chain seq x y z
N ASP A 1 11.28 -19.71 -12.16
CA ASP A 1 10.47 -18.99 -13.15
C ASP A 1 9.59 -17.98 -12.43
N PRO A 2 9.72 -16.66 -12.67
CA PRO A 2 8.89 -15.65 -11.99
C PRO A 2 7.39 -15.85 -12.19
N SER A 3 6.95 -16.44 -13.30
CA SER A 3 5.52 -16.68 -13.56
C SER A 3 4.89 -17.72 -12.64
N THR A 4 5.70 -18.49 -11.91
CA THR A 4 5.23 -19.47 -10.91
C THR A 4 5.16 -18.88 -9.49
N VAL A 5 5.58 -17.61 -9.31
CA VAL A 5 5.60 -16.95 -8.01
C VAL A 5 4.30 -16.16 -7.81
N THR A 6 3.70 -16.34 -6.66
CA THR A 6 2.59 -15.51 -6.17
C THR A 6 3.03 -14.83 -4.87
N ALA A 7 2.95 -13.52 -4.81
CA ALA A 7 3.14 -12.76 -3.58
C ALA A 7 1.79 -12.38 -2.98
N VAL A 8 1.56 -12.79 -1.74
CA VAL A 8 0.44 -12.33 -0.92
C VAL A 8 0.95 -11.19 -0.06
N VAL A 9 0.38 -10.00 -0.25
CA VAL A 9 0.93 -8.74 0.25
C VAL A 9 0.04 -8.17 1.36
N ASN A 10 0.68 -7.57 2.36
CA ASN A 10 0.05 -6.84 3.45
C ASN A 10 -0.83 -5.68 2.91
N VAL A 11 -1.90 -5.38 3.65
CA VAL A 11 -2.78 -4.22 3.43
C VAL A 11 -3.01 -3.44 4.73
N GLY A 12 -2.37 -3.87 5.83
CA GLY A 12 -2.55 -3.25 7.14
C GLY A 12 -2.00 -1.82 7.23
N ASP A 13 -1.16 -1.44 6.29
CA ASP A 13 -0.53 -0.12 6.22
C ASP A 13 -1.15 0.78 5.14
N ASP A 14 -2.25 0.32 4.52
CA ASP A 14 -3.04 1.12 3.59
C ASP A 14 -3.60 2.36 4.28
N VAL A 15 -3.59 3.47 3.57
CA VAL A 15 -4.02 4.76 4.10
C VAL A 15 -4.91 5.50 3.09
N VAL A 16 -5.82 6.32 3.61
CA VAL A 16 -6.58 7.27 2.79
C VAL A 16 -6.07 8.68 3.08
N LEU A 17 -5.44 9.30 2.08
CA LEU A 17 -4.94 10.67 2.15
C LEU A 17 -5.48 11.45 0.95
N HIS A 18 -5.92 12.67 1.19
CA HIS A 18 -6.49 13.55 0.15
C HIS A 18 -7.65 12.91 -0.64
N GLY A 19 -8.38 11.97 0.00
CA GLY A 19 -9.43 11.19 -0.65
C GLY A 19 -8.93 10.06 -1.54
N LEU A 20 -7.62 9.81 -1.60
CA LEU A 20 -7.01 8.75 -2.39
C LEU A 20 -6.70 7.53 -1.53
N HIS A 21 -7.03 6.33 -2.04
CA HIS A 21 -6.61 5.06 -1.47
C HIS A 21 -5.18 4.74 -1.87
N ILE A 22 -4.29 4.69 -0.91
CA ILE A 22 -2.86 4.43 -1.07
C ILE A 22 -2.56 3.10 -0.41
N SER A 23 -1.89 2.19 -1.13
CA SER A 23 -1.51 0.86 -0.66
C SER A 23 0.01 0.71 -0.77
N PRO A 24 0.78 1.23 0.20
CA PRO A 24 2.23 1.36 0.08
C PRO A 24 2.95 0.04 -0.20
N ASP A 25 2.53 -1.05 0.44
CA ASP A 25 3.16 -2.36 0.25
C ASP A 25 2.90 -2.94 -1.14
N LEU A 26 1.65 -2.86 -1.62
CA LEU A 26 1.29 -3.29 -2.98
C LEU A 26 2.03 -2.47 -4.04
N ASP A 27 2.15 -1.15 -3.83
CA ASP A 27 2.81 -0.25 -4.76
C ASP A 27 4.33 -0.50 -4.78
N THR A 28 4.95 -0.61 -3.61
CA THR A 28 6.37 -0.94 -3.49
C THR A 28 6.69 -2.29 -4.14
N CYS A 29 5.88 -3.33 -3.89
CA CYS A 29 6.04 -4.62 -4.55
C CYS A 29 5.90 -4.49 -6.08
N THR A 30 4.88 -3.77 -6.55
CA THR A 30 4.65 -3.55 -7.99
C THR A 30 5.83 -2.86 -8.63
N TYR A 31 6.29 -1.75 -8.07
CA TYR A 31 7.38 -0.95 -8.64
C TYR A 31 8.73 -1.68 -8.57
N THR A 32 8.96 -2.41 -7.49
CA THR A 32 10.18 -3.24 -7.35
C THR A 32 10.22 -4.33 -8.42
N LEU A 33 9.15 -5.09 -8.58
CA LEU A 33 9.07 -6.19 -9.54
C LEU A 33 9.07 -5.71 -11.01
N ALA A 34 8.57 -4.49 -11.25
CA ALA A 34 8.66 -3.84 -12.55
C ALA A 34 10.02 -3.20 -12.84
N GLY A 35 10.95 -3.19 -11.88
CA GLY A 35 12.24 -2.50 -11.99
C GLY A 35 12.14 -0.98 -12.10
N ALA A 36 11.04 -0.42 -11.58
CA ALA A 36 10.69 1.01 -11.67
C ALA A 36 10.79 1.75 -10.33
N ILE A 37 11.10 1.04 -9.24
CA ILE A 37 11.31 1.65 -7.92
C ILE A 37 12.54 2.55 -7.93
N ASP A 38 12.50 3.64 -7.18
CA ASP A 38 13.69 4.45 -6.95
C ASP A 38 14.67 3.71 -6.02
N PRO A 39 15.87 3.37 -6.50
CA PRO A 39 16.82 2.55 -5.73
C PRO A 39 17.48 3.30 -4.56
N GLU A 40 17.47 4.64 -4.58
CA GLU A 40 18.08 5.46 -3.53
C GLU A 40 17.10 5.64 -2.37
N ARG A 41 15.83 5.89 -2.66
CA ARG A 41 14.79 6.02 -1.63
C ARG A 41 14.27 4.70 -1.12
N GLY A 42 14.28 3.64 -1.96
CA GLY A 42 13.67 2.35 -1.64
C GLY A 42 12.14 2.35 -1.67
N TRP A 43 11.52 3.44 -2.16
CA TRP A 43 10.06 3.58 -2.34
C TRP A 43 9.75 4.57 -3.46
N GLY A 44 8.52 4.54 -3.97
CA GLY A 44 8.09 5.38 -5.07
C GLY A 44 8.77 5.04 -6.39
N LEU A 45 8.50 5.82 -7.42
CA LEU A 45 9.02 5.60 -8.76
C LEU A 45 10.32 6.36 -9.00
N VAL A 46 11.21 5.76 -9.80
CA VAL A 46 12.39 6.47 -10.34
C VAL A 46 11.95 7.67 -11.21
N ASP A 47 12.75 8.71 -11.25
CA ASP A 47 12.47 9.95 -12.01
C ASP A 47 11.13 10.62 -11.64
N GLU A 48 10.77 10.57 -10.36
CA GLU A 48 9.55 11.17 -9.83
C GLU A 48 9.68 12.68 -9.72
N THR A 49 8.57 13.39 -9.90
CA THR A 49 8.44 14.83 -9.60
C THR A 49 7.40 15.03 -8.49
N TRP A 50 7.38 16.21 -7.87
CA TRP A 50 6.62 16.50 -6.65
C TRP A 50 5.77 17.77 -6.79
N GLN A 51 5.35 18.08 -7.99
CA GLN A 51 4.67 19.35 -8.29
C GLN A 51 3.31 19.43 -7.60
N ALA A 52 2.53 18.34 -7.66
CA ALA A 52 1.22 18.28 -7.02
C ALA A 52 1.32 18.48 -5.50
N MET A 53 2.28 17.83 -4.84
CA MET A 53 2.50 17.97 -3.39
C MET A 53 3.02 19.35 -3.01
N THR A 54 3.82 19.98 -3.89
CA THR A 54 4.29 21.35 -3.72
C THR A 54 3.12 22.34 -3.77
N GLU A 55 2.24 22.20 -4.75
CA GLU A 55 1.06 23.06 -4.86
C GLU A 55 0.07 22.83 -3.71
N LEU A 56 -0.12 21.58 -3.29
CA LEU A 56 -0.97 21.25 -2.14
C LEU A 56 -0.46 21.96 -0.87
N GLY A 57 0.85 21.90 -0.61
CA GLY A 57 1.47 22.64 0.50
C GLY A 57 1.29 24.15 0.40
N ARG A 58 1.30 24.72 -0.82
CA ARG A 58 1.01 26.16 -1.04
C ARG A 58 -0.40 26.56 -0.60
N TYR A 59 -1.36 25.65 -0.71
CA TYR A 59 -2.74 25.85 -0.24
C TYR A 59 -2.91 25.55 1.26
N GLY A 60 -1.85 25.18 1.97
CA GLY A 60 -1.91 24.78 3.39
C GLY A 60 -2.42 23.37 3.62
N GLY A 61 -2.44 22.53 2.59
CA GLY A 61 -2.79 21.12 2.72
C GLY A 61 -1.65 20.29 3.30
N ASP A 62 -2.01 19.13 3.86
CA ASP A 62 -1.04 18.17 4.40
C ASP A 62 -0.16 17.61 3.28
N ASN A 63 1.17 17.71 3.44
CA ASN A 63 2.14 17.21 2.46
C ASN A 63 3.27 16.38 3.10
N TRP A 64 3.03 15.88 4.31
CA TRP A 64 4.01 15.08 5.03
C TRP A 64 4.24 13.69 4.42
N PHE A 65 3.24 13.14 3.72
CA PHE A 65 3.37 11.89 3.00
C PHE A 65 3.72 12.19 1.54
N GLY A 66 4.93 11.82 1.14
CA GLY A 66 5.41 12.10 -0.21
C GLY A 66 4.67 11.25 -1.25
N LEU A 67 3.86 11.91 -2.09
CA LEU A 67 3.22 11.30 -3.26
C LEU A 67 3.83 11.90 -4.52
N GLY A 68 4.51 11.07 -5.30
CA GLY A 68 5.06 11.50 -6.57
C GLY A 68 3.98 11.76 -7.61
N ASP A 69 4.24 12.63 -8.59
CA ASP A 69 3.27 12.98 -9.61
C ASP A 69 2.87 11.78 -10.49
N ARG A 70 3.80 10.83 -10.73
CA ARG A 70 3.52 9.59 -11.45
C ARG A 70 2.79 8.59 -10.56
N ASP A 71 3.21 8.47 -9.30
CA ASP A 71 2.60 7.59 -8.31
C ASP A 71 1.14 7.99 -8.03
N LEU A 72 0.82 9.29 -8.05
CA LEU A 72 -0.55 9.78 -8.00
C LEU A 72 -1.46 9.14 -9.07
N GLY A 73 -0.92 8.79 -10.24
CA GLY A 73 -1.67 8.08 -11.28
C GLY A 73 -2.19 6.72 -10.79
N THR A 74 -1.37 5.97 -10.05
CA THR A 74 -1.73 4.68 -9.45
C THR A 74 -2.83 4.85 -8.40
N HIS A 75 -2.69 5.85 -7.52
CA HIS A 75 -3.67 6.11 -6.46
C HIS A 75 -5.00 6.60 -7.00
N LEU A 76 -4.99 7.47 -8.00
CA LEU A 76 -6.20 7.93 -8.70
C LEU A 76 -6.93 6.76 -9.37
N PHE A 77 -6.20 5.91 -10.08
CA PHE A 77 -6.77 4.74 -10.73
C PHE A 77 -7.39 3.79 -9.70
N ARG A 78 -6.65 3.44 -8.65
CA ARG A 78 -7.13 2.57 -7.57
C ARG A 78 -8.39 3.13 -6.93
N THR A 79 -8.38 4.40 -6.54
CA THR A 79 -9.53 5.06 -5.90
C THR A 79 -10.75 5.04 -6.79
N ALA A 80 -10.63 5.45 -8.06
CA ALA A 80 -11.74 5.45 -9.00
C ALA A 80 -12.33 4.04 -9.22
N ARG A 81 -11.48 3.00 -9.24
CA ARG A 81 -11.95 1.61 -9.40
C ARG A 81 -12.66 1.11 -8.14
N LEU A 82 -12.14 1.42 -6.94
CA LEU A 82 -12.79 1.11 -5.67
C LEU A 82 -14.17 1.76 -5.58
N ASP A 83 -14.30 3.02 -5.97
CA ASP A 83 -15.56 3.77 -5.98
C ASP A 83 -16.62 3.14 -6.92
N THR A 84 -16.19 2.43 -7.95
CA THR A 84 -17.09 1.66 -8.83
C THR A 84 -17.41 0.24 -8.31
N GLY A 85 -16.90 -0.13 -7.13
CA GLY A 85 -17.15 -1.43 -6.49
C GLY A 85 -16.21 -2.55 -6.94
N ALA A 86 -15.10 -2.24 -7.63
CA ALA A 86 -14.08 -3.23 -7.96
C ALA A 86 -13.36 -3.69 -6.69
N SER A 87 -12.94 -4.94 -6.62
CA SER A 87 -12.16 -5.47 -5.50
C SER A 87 -10.70 -5.02 -5.59
N LEU A 88 -10.04 -4.86 -4.44
CA LEU A 88 -8.60 -4.55 -4.40
C LEU A 88 -7.78 -5.60 -5.16
N THR A 89 -8.16 -6.87 -5.10
CA THR A 89 -7.54 -7.96 -5.85
C THR A 89 -7.61 -7.72 -7.37
N SER A 90 -8.79 -7.35 -7.92
CA SER A 90 -8.92 -7.08 -9.35
C SER A 90 -8.13 -5.86 -9.77
N ILE A 91 -8.15 -4.80 -8.97
CA ILE A 91 -7.40 -3.57 -9.22
C ILE A 91 -5.89 -3.83 -9.21
N THR A 92 -5.41 -4.60 -8.24
CA THR A 92 -3.99 -5.01 -8.16
C THR A 92 -3.57 -5.78 -9.41
N ALA A 93 -4.42 -6.68 -9.91
CA ALA A 93 -4.14 -7.42 -11.14
C ALA A 93 -4.11 -6.51 -12.39
N GLU A 94 -5.01 -5.52 -12.47
CA GLU A 94 -5.01 -4.52 -13.54
C GLU A 94 -3.72 -3.68 -13.52
N ILE A 95 -3.30 -3.21 -12.34
CA ILE A 95 -2.06 -2.44 -12.16
C ILE A 95 -0.85 -3.31 -12.50
N ALA A 96 -0.75 -4.53 -11.96
CA ALA A 96 0.34 -5.46 -12.24
C ALA A 96 0.47 -5.76 -13.75
N THR A 97 -0.66 -5.92 -14.44
CA THR A 97 -0.70 -6.11 -15.89
C THR A 97 -0.17 -4.89 -16.64
N ALA A 98 -0.59 -3.69 -16.24
CA ALA A 98 -0.12 -2.43 -16.85
C ALA A 98 1.39 -2.22 -16.68
N TRP A 99 1.96 -2.69 -15.55
CA TRP A 99 3.39 -2.67 -15.27
C TRP A 99 4.15 -3.86 -15.87
N GLY A 100 3.47 -4.80 -16.55
CA GLY A 100 4.09 -5.95 -17.23
C GLY A 100 4.66 -7.00 -16.28
N LEU A 101 4.12 -7.12 -15.07
CA LEU A 101 4.58 -8.12 -14.10
C LEU A 101 4.30 -9.54 -14.62
N SER A 102 5.28 -10.42 -14.49
CA SER A 102 5.15 -11.85 -14.80
C SER A 102 4.69 -12.69 -13.61
N CYS A 103 4.90 -12.20 -12.38
CA CYS A 103 4.43 -12.85 -11.15
C CYS A 103 3.05 -12.32 -10.74
N LYS A 104 2.36 -13.05 -9.89
CA LYS A 104 1.06 -12.66 -9.37
C LYS A 104 1.20 -11.91 -8.05
N LEU A 105 0.57 -10.74 -7.97
CA LEU A 105 0.43 -9.98 -6.72
C LEU A 105 -1.02 -10.05 -6.22
N LEU A 106 -1.19 -10.38 -4.95
CA LEU A 106 -2.50 -10.50 -4.32
C LEU A 106 -2.51 -9.74 -2.99
N PRO A 107 -3.47 -8.84 -2.76
CA PRO A 107 -3.70 -8.34 -1.41
C PRO A 107 -4.21 -9.49 -0.54
N VAL A 108 -3.78 -9.57 0.71
CA VAL A 108 -4.22 -10.61 1.64
C VAL A 108 -5.73 -10.58 1.85
N THR A 109 -6.35 -9.40 1.80
CA THR A 109 -7.79 -9.19 1.91
C THR A 109 -8.25 -8.03 1.02
N ASN A 110 -9.52 -8.04 0.62
CA ASN A 110 -10.17 -6.92 -0.06
C ASN A 110 -10.83 -5.93 0.92
N GLN A 111 -10.82 -6.25 2.20
CA GLN A 111 -11.44 -5.42 3.23
C GLN A 111 -10.39 -4.51 3.86
N ARG A 112 -10.85 -3.36 4.33
CA ARG A 112 -9.96 -2.42 5.00
C ARG A 112 -9.47 -2.99 6.33
N VAL A 113 -8.17 -3.06 6.47
CA VAL A 113 -7.45 -3.29 7.72
C VAL A 113 -6.49 -2.14 7.90
N GLU A 114 -6.38 -1.61 9.10
CA GLU A 114 -5.52 -0.46 9.39
C GLU A 114 -4.70 -0.71 10.66
N THR A 115 -3.39 -0.58 10.54
CA THR A 115 -2.50 -0.62 11.70
C THR A 115 -2.60 0.71 12.45
N ARG A 116 -3.05 0.63 13.71
CA ARG A 116 -3.17 1.76 14.63
C ARG A 116 -2.10 1.67 15.72
N VAL A 117 -1.49 2.79 16.01
CA VAL A 117 -0.40 2.92 16.98
C VAL A 117 -0.86 3.79 18.13
N THR A 118 -0.73 3.30 19.36
CA THR A 118 -1.04 4.07 20.58
C THR A 118 0.25 4.66 21.15
N LEU A 119 0.27 5.97 21.34
CA LEU A 119 1.40 6.71 21.91
C LEU A 119 1.34 6.76 23.45
N THR A 120 2.41 7.23 24.08
CA THR A 120 2.51 7.33 25.55
C THR A 120 1.52 8.31 26.18
N ASP A 121 1.06 9.29 25.43
CA ASP A 121 0.03 10.25 25.86
C ASP A 121 -1.41 9.71 25.76
N GLY A 122 -1.54 8.46 25.27
CA GLY A 122 -2.83 7.80 25.06
C GLY A 122 -3.50 8.15 23.72
N SER A 123 -2.92 8.99 22.90
CA SER A 123 -3.43 9.26 21.55
C SER A 123 -3.20 8.06 20.64
N GLU A 124 -4.06 7.90 19.63
CA GLU A 124 -3.98 6.84 18.65
C GLU A 124 -3.91 7.43 17.24
N ILE A 125 -2.90 7.03 16.48
CA ILE A 125 -2.62 7.48 15.12
C ILE A 125 -2.49 6.29 14.15
N GLY A 126 -2.57 6.56 12.84
CA GLY A 126 -2.28 5.57 11.80
C GLY A 126 -0.78 5.25 11.72
N PHE A 127 -0.46 4.04 11.24
CA PHE A 127 0.93 3.59 11.13
C PHE A 127 1.76 4.52 10.23
N GLN A 128 1.23 4.95 9.09
CA GLN A 128 1.95 5.85 8.19
C GLN A 128 2.23 7.22 8.83
N GLU A 129 1.31 7.74 9.64
CA GLU A 129 1.55 8.97 10.38
C GLU A 129 2.66 8.78 11.42
N TYR A 130 2.65 7.67 12.15
CA TYR A 130 3.71 7.32 13.09
C TYR A 130 5.07 7.17 12.38
N PHE A 131 5.09 6.37 11.31
CA PHE A 131 6.33 5.99 10.64
C PHE A 131 6.95 7.13 9.83
N VAL A 132 6.13 7.82 9.02
CA VAL A 132 6.59 8.87 8.10
C VAL A 132 6.59 10.24 8.75
N ARG A 133 5.43 10.70 9.27
CA ARG A 133 5.31 12.06 9.81
C ARG A 133 6.11 12.25 11.10
N LEU A 134 6.04 11.30 12.02
CA LEU A 134 6.76 11.34 13.29
C LEU A 134 8.13 10.66 13.21
N ALA A 135 8.53 10.13 12.04
CA ALA A 135 9.80 9.43 11.84
C ALA A 135 10.09 8.38 12.93
N HIS A 136 9.02 7.68 13.39
CA HIS A 136 9.05 6.69 14.50
C HIS A 136 9.87 7.14 15.72
N SER A 137 9.91 8.44 15.98
CA SER A 137 10.73 9.04 17.05
C SER A 137 10.04 9.09 18.41
N VAL A 138 8.74 8.74 18.47
CA VAL A 138 7.94 8.75 19.71
C VAL A 138 7.73 7.34 20.24
N GLU A 139 7.66 7.20 21.55
CA GLU A 139 7.47 5.92 22.21
C GLU A 139 6.05 5.39 22.00
N VAL A 140 5.94 4.09 21.68
CA VAL A 140 4.70 3.37 21.41
C VAL A 140 4.35 2.49 22.61
N THR A 141 3.09 2.56 23.04
CA THR A 141 2.56 1.74 24.14
C THR A 141 1.70 0.58 23.67
N GLY A 142 1.21 0.63 22.42
CA GLY A 142 0.40 -0.43 21.87
C GLY A 142 0.26 -0.34 20.35
N VAL A 143 -0.02 -1.50 19.74
CA VAL A 143 -0.37 -1.61 18.33
C VAL A 143 -1.60 -2.49 18.23
N ARG A 144 -2.56 -2.09 17.39
CA ARG A 144 -3.72 -2.90 17.06
C ARG A 144 -4.00 -2.86 15.55
N PHE A 145 -4.71 -3.85 15.07
CA PHE A 145 -5.11 -3.96 13.66
C PHE A 145 -6.62 -3.76 13.57
N ASP A 146 -7.03 -2.55 13.23
CA ASP A 146 -8.43 -2.20 13.09
C ASP A 146 -9.04 -2.89 11.86
N GLY A 147 -10.21 -3.50 12.02
CA GLY A 147 -10.85 -4.30 10.97
C GLY A 147 -10.34 -5.74 10.83
N ALA A 148 -9.19 -6.13 11.39
CA ALA A 148 -8.62 -7.46 11.22
C ALA A 148 -9.55 -8.59 11.71
N ASN A 149 -10.24 -8.38 12.83
CA ASN A 149 -11.15 -9.39 13.41
C ASN A 149 -12.42 -9.64 12.57
N THR A 150 -12.73 -8.76 11.63
CA THR A 150 -13.92 -8.85 10.78
C THR A 150 -13.55 -9.07 9.30
N SER A 151 -12.28 -8.95 8.96
CA SER A 151 -11.79 -9.19 7.62
C SER A 151 -11.62 -10.70 7.34
N THR A 152 -11.74 -11.05 6.08
CA THR A 152 -11.48 -12.40 5.59
C THR A 152 -10.38 -12.36 4.55
N VAL A 153 -9.55 -13.39 4.52
CA VAL A 153 -8.56 -13.57 3.46
C VAL A 153 -9.27 -13.58 2.10
N SER A 154 -8.72 -12.90 1.11
CA SER A 154 -9.26 -12.97 -0.25
C SER A 154 -9.19 -14.43 -0.75
N ARG A 155 -10.20 -14.84 -1.52
CA ARG A 155 -10.24 -16.23 -2.03
C ARG A 155 -8.99 -16.54 -2.84
N GLU A 156 -8.56 -15.63 -3.67
CA GLU A 156 -7.39 -15.78 -4.52
C GLU A 156 -6.09 -15.93 -3.70
N ALA A 157 -5.97 -15.21 -2.58
CA ALA A 157 -4.82 -15.35 -1.68
C ALA A 157 -4.87 -16.69 -0.94
N LEU A 158 -6.03 -17.10 -0.45
CA LEU A 158 -6.19 -18.38 0.23
C LEU A 158 -5.87 -19.54 -0.73
N ASP A 159 -6.48 -19.54 -1.92
CA ASP A 159 -6.24 -20.56 -2.94
C ASP A 159 -4.75 -20.64 -3.32
N ALA A 160 -4.07 -19.50 -3.41
CA ALA A 160 -2.64 -19.45 -3.72
C ALA A 160 -1.79 -20.07 -2.60
N ILE A 161 -2.11 -19.81 -1.33
CA ILE A 161 -1.42 -20.39 -0.18
C ILE A 161 -1.65 -21.89 -0.09
N GLU A 162 -2.91 -22.35 -0.23
CA GLU A 162 -3.29 -23.76 -0.07
C GLU A 162 -2.71 -24.64 -1.19
N ASN A 163 -2.49 -24.10 -2.38
CA ASN A 163 -1.98 -24.86 -3.54
C ASN A 163 -0.50 -24.61 -3.85
N ALA A 164 0.22 -23.93 -2.97
CA ALA A 164 1.65 -23.66 -3.17
C ALA A 164 2.49 -24.91 -2.87
N ASP A 165 3.49 -25.18 -3.72
CA ASP A 165 4.50 -26.21 -3.47
C ASP A 165 5.45 -25.83 -2.31
N GLY A 166 5.55 -24.57 -1.98
CA GLY A 166 6.36 -24.04 -0.88
C GLY A 166 5.97 -22.60 -0.52
N LEU A 167 6.11 -22.26 0.75
CA LEU A 167 5.81 -20.92 1.29
C LEU A 167 7.09 -20.29 1.84
N VAL A 168 7.28 -19.02 1.55
CA VAL A 168 8.34 -18.18 2.13
C VAL A 168 7.65 -17.00 2.82
N ILE A 169 8.05 -16.74 4.06
CA ILE A 169 7.60 -15.57 4.84
C ILE A 169 8.79 -14.62 4.89
N ALA A 170 8.60 -13.38 4.42
CA ALA A 170 9.61 -12.32 4.34
C ALA A 170 9.29 -11.18 5.34
#